data_05ad038a14a7e91ac9e3042d6af18872
#
_entry.id   05ad038a14a7e91ac9e3042d6af18872
#
_cell.length_a   1.000
_cell.length_b   1.000
_cell.length_c   1.000
_cell.angle_alpha   90.00
_cell.angle_beta   90.00
_cell.angle_gamma   90.00
#
_symmetry.space_group_name_H-M   'P 1'
#
loop_
_entity.id
_entity.type
_entity.pdbx_description
1 polymer ?
#
loop_
_entity_poly.entity_id
_entity_poly.type
_entity_poly.pdbx_seq_one_letter_code
_entity_poly.pdbx_strand_id
1 'polypeptide(L)'
;MTSAQTGVVVLSLDGITHTFGNVPALQQATLQLRAGSVHALLGENGAGKTTLMRVVFGLVRAQQGVMQWRGAPVTVRSPSDALALGIGMVHQHFTLVPGMTVAENIALGGHGLFHPKQAAERVRAVAHTAGLALDPHARVQDLPVGAQQRCEIVKALARDVTVLILDEPTAVLAPAEATELLRWLRGYADAGNAVVLITHKLRDALEVADDLTVLHRGRTVLATAVRDTDHARVTSAMLGGAPPQSTDHASGDATHTTATAGAVVLSLHQIQVRDANGVDRVRSATLQVRAGEIVGIGAVEGAGQHELLRVLSGRLPPTSGTCSIPDTVGFVPEDRHRDALLLDAPLAENLALSGAGVRRGLMHWDQLRTQTAALLRRFDVRAAGHEARARTLSGGNQQKFVLGRELEGAHEALVVENPSRGLDFVATTAVHRALRDARDAGMAVVVYSSDLDEVLQLADRVFAMHHGTLVPSEKDRDILGSRMLSGADAPVSDRAQ
;
A
#
# COMPACT_ATOMS: atom_id res chain seq x y z
N MET A 1 35.09 -13.85 -14.27
CA MET A 1 33.86 -13.30 -14.87
C MET A 1 33.15 -14.44 -15.58
N THR A 2 32.29 -15.15 -14.88
CA THR A 2 31.52 -16.29 -15.41
C THR A 2 30.32 -15.72 -16.17
N SER A 3 30.19 -16.05 -17.45
CA SER A 3 29.04 -15.64 -18.28
C SER A 3 27.77 -16.06 -17.55
N ALA A 4 26.92 -15.08 -17.23
CA ALA A 4 25.61 -15.30 -16.62
C ALA A 4 24.80 -16.26 -17.50
N GLN A 5 24.45 -17.43 -16.98
CA GLN A 5 23.54 -18.37 -17.61
C GLN A 5 22.11 -17.83 -17.46
N THR A 6 21.77 -16.83 -18.27
CA THR A 6 20.41 -16.24 -18.32
C THR A 6 19.41 -17.35 -18.69
N GLY A 7 18.34 -17.50 -17.89
CA GLY A 7 17.28 -18.49 -18.15
C GLY A 7 17.37 -19.83 -17.43
N VAL A 8 18.48 -20.10 -16.69
CA VAL A 8 18.57 -21.33 -15.87
C VAL A 8 17.71 -21.17 -14.60
N VAL A 9 16.92 -22.21 -14.27
CA VAL A 9 16.13 -22.24 -13.03
C VAL A 9 17.07 -22.34 -11.83
N VAL A 10 17.05 -21.31 -10.98
CA VAL A 10 17.88 -21.22 -9.76
C VAL A 10 17.13 -21.70 -8.51
N LEU A 11 15.82 -21.48 -8.46
CA LEU A 11 14.95 -21.91 -7.38
C LEU A 11 13.68 -22.53 -7.96
N SER A 12 13.31 -23.71 -7.48
CA SER A 12 12.03 -24.35 -7.80
C SER A 12 11.34 -24.79 -6.51
N LEU A 13 10.07 -24.48 -6.44
CA LEU A 13 9.15 -24.92 -5.39
C LEU A 13 8.09 -25.80 -6.05
N ASP A 14 7.89 -27.00 -5.55
CA ASP A 14 6.91 -27.94 -6.07
C ASP A 14 6.03 -28.48 -4.95
N GLY A 15 4.71 -28.30 -5.09
CA GLY A 15 3.72 -28.82 -4.18
C GLY A 15 3.80 -28.30 -2.74
N ILE A 16 4.30 -27.09 -2.51
CA ILE A 16 4.49 -26.55 -1.16
C ILE A 16 3.14 -26.38 -0.44
N THR A 17 3.03 -27.04 0.71
CA THR A 17 1.82 -27.01 1.55
C THR A 17 2.18 -26.57 2.96
N HIS A 18 1.39 -25.66 3.53
CA HIS A 18 1.52 -25.20 4.91
C HIS A 18 0.18 -24.74 5.48
N THR A 19 -0.06 -25.07 6.75
CA THR A 19 -1.28 -24.75 7.49
C THR A 19 -0.93 -24.10 8.83
N PHE A 20 -1.51 -22.95 9.15
CA PHE A 20 -1.43 -22.34 10.48
C PHE A 20 -2.64 -22.79 11.32
N GLY A 21 -2.41 -23.67 12.29
CA GLY A 21 -3.50 -24.33 13.00
C GLY A 21 -4.42 -25.08 12.02
N ASN A 22 -5.68 -24.65 11.91
CA ASN A 22 -6.66 -25.23 10.98
C ASN A 22 -6.85 -24.42 9.70
N VAL A 23 -6.06 -23.33 9.51
CA VAL A 23 -6.19 -22.46 8.34
C VAL A 23 -5.13 -22.80 7.31
N PRO A 24 -5.50 -23.33 6.13
CA PRO A 24 -4.54 -23.62 5.07
C PRO A 24 -4.04 -22.31 4.46
N ALA A 25 -2.73 -22.07 4.56
CA ALA A 25 -2.07 -20.89 3.99
C ALA A 25 -1.46 -21.19 2.61
N LEU A 26 -0.97 -22.42 2.40
CA LEU A 26 -0.46 -22.91 1.11
C LEU A 26 -1.01 -24.30 0.84
N GLN A 27 -1.42 -24.55 -0.40
CA GLN A 27 -2.03 -25.81 -0.86
C GLN A 27 -1.42 -26.17 -2.21
N GLN A 28 -0.35 -26.96 -2.18
CA GLN A 28 0.40 -27.40 -3.38
C GLN A 28 0.87 -26.21 -4.25
N ALA A 29 1.38 -25.15 -3.62
CA ALA A 29 1.90 -23.99 -4.33
C ALA A 29 3.18 -24.35 -5.08
N THR A 30 3.32 -23.84 -6.31
CA THR A 30 4.48 -24.02 -7.19
C THR A 30 5.04 -22.68 -7.62
N LEU A 31 6.36 -22.60 -7.79
CA LEU A 31 7.05 -21.43 -8.32
C LEU A 31 8.37 -21.88 -8.96
N GLN A 32 8.76 -21.24 -10.06
CA GLN A 32 10.08 -21.39 -10.64
C GLN A 32 10.71 -20.02 -10.87
N LEU A 33 11.94 -19.85 -10.40
CA LEU A 33 12.70 -18.61 -10.53
C LEU A 33 13.93 -18.87 -11.41
N ARG A 34 14.17 -17.97 -12.36
CA ARG A 34 15.29 -18.07 -13.31
C ARG A 34 16.37 -17.02 -12.99
N ALA A 35 17.62 -17.38 -13.28
CA ALA A 35 18.72 -16.42 -13.25
C ALA A 35 18.53 -15.35 -14.33
N GLY A 36 18.88 -14.10 -14.01
CA GLY A 36 18.75 -12.99 -14.95
C GLY A 36 17.32 -12.54 -15.17
N SER A 37 16.37 -12.88 -14.28
CA SER A 37 14.97 -12.52 -14.45
C SER A 37 14.37 -11.86 -13.20
N VAL A 38 13.36 -11.03 -13.45
CA VAL A 38 12.43 -10.56 -12.43
C VAL A 38 11.16 -11.39 -12.51
N HIS A 39 10.80 -12.06 -11.42
CA HIS A 39 9.61 -12.88 -11.30
C HIS A 39 8.59 -12.19 -10.39
N ALA A 40 7.43 -11.82 -10.92
CA ALA A 40 6.36 -11.24 -10.12
C ALA A 40 5.53 -12.34 -9.44
N LEU A 41 5.38 -12.24 -8.12
CA LEU A 41 4.49 -13.09 -7.33
C LEU A 41 3.24 -12.27 -6.95
N LEU A 42 2.14 -12.53 -7.64
CA LEU A 42 0.89 -11.81 -7.54
C LEU A 42 -0.19 -12.58 -6.78
N GLY A 43 -1.23 -11.89 -6.36
CA GLY A 43 -2.40 -12.46 -5.70
C GLY A 43 -2.98 -11.49 -4.68
N GLU A 44 -4.20 -11.78 -4.23
CA GLU A 44 -4.88 -10.99 -3.19
C GLU A 44 -4.19 -11.05 -1.84
N ASN A 45 -4.58 -10.15 -0.92
CA ASN A 45 -4.14 -10.22 0.47
C ASN A 45 -4.63 -11.53 1.10
N GLY A 46 -3.72 -12.25 1.77
CA GLY A 46 -4.03 -13.59 2.29
C GLY A 46 -3.94 -14.74 1.27
N ALA A 47 -3.57 -14.49 0.01
CA ALA A 47 -3.40 -15.53 -1.00
C ALA A 47 -2.23 -16.51 -0.73
N GLY A 48 -1.36 -16.18 0.25
CA GLY A 48 -0.22 -17.03 0.63
C GLY A 48 1.14 -16.55 0.13
N LYS A 49 1.24 -15.40 -0.58
CA LYS A 49 2.48 -14.88 -1.17
C LYS A 49 3.63 -14.76 -0.16
N THR A 50 3.42 -13.97 0.89
CA THR A 50 4.40 -13.79 1.98
C THR A 50 4.71 -15.12 2.69
N THR A 51 3.71 -15.99 2.86
CA THR A 51 3.93 -17.31 3.47
C THR A 51 4.83 -18.19 2.61
N LEU A 52 4.62 -18.20 1.28
CA LEU A 52 5.47 -18.95 0.35
C LEU A 52 6.93 -18.46 0.42
N MET A 53 7.15 -17.15 0.45
CA MET A 53 8.48 -16.56 0.56
C MET A 53 9.10 -16.76 1.95
N ARG A 54 8.30 -16.79 3.02
CA ARG A 54 8.76 -17.18 4.35
C ARG A 54 9.22 -18.64 4.41
N VAL A 55 8.62 -19.53 3.60
CA VAL A 55 9.12 -20.90 3.44
C VAL A 55 10.47 -20.89 2.74
N VAL A 56 10.64 -20.14 1.66
CA VAL A 56 11.92 -19.99 0.94
C VAL A 56 13.02 -19.43 1.85
N PHE A 57 12.68 -18.46 2.67
CA PHE A 57 13.63 -17.80 3.59
C PHE A 57 13.83 -18.54 4.92
N GLY A 58 13.17 -19.70 5.13
CA GLY A 58 13.35 -20.54 6.32
C GLY A 58 12.69 -20.02 7.60
N LEU A 59 11.79 -19.02 7.48
CA LEU A 59 10.98 -18.51 8.61
C LEU A 59 9.78 -19.39 8.92
N VAL A 60 9.31 -20.16 7.93
CA VAL A 60 8.20 -21.10 8.04
C VAL A 60 8.63 -22.40 7.39
N ARG A 61 8.33 -23.53 8.04
CA ARG A 61 8.66 -24.86 7.48
C ARG A 61 7.48 -25.38 6.65
N ALA A 62 7.74 -25.78 5.40
CA ALA A 62 6.75 -26.49 4.59
C ALA A 62 6.40 -27.83 5.26
N GLN A 63 5.11 -28.19 5.27
CA GLN A 63 4.63 -29.48 5.76
C GLN A 63 4.74 -30.55 4.67
N GLN A 64 4.58 -30.14 3.40
CA GLN A 64 4.70 -31.00 2.22
C GLN A 64 5.32 -30.19 1.07
N GLY A 65 5.80 -30.90 0.06
CA GLY A 65 6.43 -30.34 -1.13
C GLY A 65 7.95 -30.37 -1.08
N VAL A 66 8.56 -29.97 -2.18
CA VAL A 66 10.02 -29.99 -2.37
C VAL A 66 10.50 -28.63 -2.83
N MET A 67 11.58 -28.16 -2.22
CA MET A 67 12.33 -27.01 -2.66
C MET A 67 13.64 -27.48 -3.29
N GLN A 68 13.96 -26.97 -4.46
CA GLN A 68 15.21 -27.26 -5.15
C GLN A 68 16.00 -25.97 -5.38
N TRP A 69 17.28 -26.03 -5.12
CA TRP A 69 18.23 -24.98 -5.41
C TRP A 69 19.19 -25.46 -6.50
N ARG A 70 19.17 -24.77 -7.66
CA ARG A 70 19.96 -25.15 -8.85
C ARG A 70 19.80 -26.63 -9.23
N GLY A 71 18.57 -27.15 -9.15
CA GLY A 71 18.21 -28.52 -9.48
C GLY A 71 18.47 -29.56 -8.38
N ALA A 72 19.10 -29.21 -7.27
CA ALA A 72 19.32 -30.09 -6.13
C ALA A 72 18.27 -29.86 -5.02
N PRO A 73 17.66 -30.91 -4.45
CA PRO A 73 16.74 -30.75 -3.31
C PRO A 73 17.47 -30.14 -2.12
N VAL A 74 16.83 -29.12 -1.50
CA VAL A 74 17.37 -28.43 -0.31
C VAL A 74 16.30 -28.29 0.76
N THR A 75 16.75 -28.23 2.00
CA THR A 75 15.90 -27.92 3.15
C THR A 75 16.43 -26.68 3.84
N VAL A 76 15.68 -25.59 3.76
CA VAL A 76 15.98 -24.34 4.46
C VAL A 76 15.21 -24.32 5.78
N ARG A 77 15.93 -24.29 6.90
CA ARG A 77 15.37 -24.38 8.26
C ARG A 77 15.44 -23.06 9.01
N SER A 78 16.25 -22.13 8.51
CA SER A 78 16.50 -20.83 9.13
C SER A 78 16.86 -19.78 8.08
N PRO A 79 16.71 -18.47 8.39
CA PRO A 79 17.22 -17.40 7.53
C PRO A 79 18.72 -17.52 7.24
N SER A 80 19.51 -18.07 8.18
CA SER A 80 20.94 -18.30 7.96
C SER A 80 21.20 -19.30 6.86
N ASP A 81 20.37 -20.37 6.75
CA ASP A 81 20.49 -21.34 5.66
C ASP A 81 20.15 -20.69 4.30
N ALA A 82 19.11 -19.84 4.25
CA ALA A 82 18.74 -19.09 3.05
C ALA A 82 19.86 -18.16 2.60
N LEU A 83 20.44 -17.40 3.54
CA LEU A 83 21.56 -16.50 3.28
C LEU A 83 22.82 -17.28 2.81
N ALA A 84 23.08 -18.46 3.35
CA ALA A 84 24.19 -19.31 2.91
C ALA A 84 24.00 -19.82 1.46
N LEU A 85 22.77 -19.93 0.98
CA LEU A 85 22.45 -20.22 -0.43
C LEU A 85 22.53 -18.97 -1.32
N GLY A 86 22.68 -17.76 -0.73
CA GLY A 86 22.64 -16.50 -1.46
C GLY A 86 21.22 -15.97 -1.70
N ILE A 87 20.27 -16.33 -0.86
CA ILE A 87 18.88 -15.83 -0.90
C ILE A 87 18.74 -14.73 0.15
N GLY A 88 18.41 -13.50 -0.26
CA GLY A 88 18.11 -12.37 0.61
C GLY A 88 16.64 -11.98 0.54
N MET A 89 16.13 -11.38 1.61
CA MET A 89 14.73 -10.93 1.68
C MET A 89 14.63 -9.52 2.27
N VAL A 90 13.90 -8.66 1.58
CA VAL A 90 13.43 -7.36 2.06
C VAL A 90 11.96 -7.53 2.45
N HIS A 91 11.65 -7.26 3.72
CA HIS A 91 10.31 -7.46 4.26
C HIS A 91 9.39 -6.27 3.98
N GLN A 92 8.08 -6.50 4.00
CA GLN A 92 7.05 -5.48 3.83
C GLN A 92 7.13 -4.34 4.87
N HIS A 93 7.49 -4.68 6.11
CA HIS A 93 7.76 -3.69 7.16
C HIS A 93 9.27 -3.63 7.40
N PHE A 94 9.81 -2.41 7.51
CA PHE A 94 11.23 -2.23 7.77
C PHE A 94 11.67 -2.97 9.03
N THR A 95 12.77 -3.72 8.89
CA THR A 95 13.41 -4.44 9.98
C THR A 95 14.62 -3.69 10.53
N LEU A 96 14.70 -2.39 10.22
CA LEU A 96 15.75 -1.49 10.68
C LEU A 96 15.51 -1.07 12.12
N VAL A 97 16.60 -0.89 12.87
CA VAL A 97 16.58 -0.33 14.23
C VAL A 97 16.69 1.19 14.13
N PRO A 98 15.63 1.96 14.46
CA PRO A 98 15.58 3.41 14.17
C PRO A 98 16.69 4.22 14.79
N GLY A 99 17.10 3.90 16.03
CA GLY A 99 18.14 4.62 16.78
C GLY A 99 19.58 4.33 16.33
N MET A 100 19.78 3.31 15.50
CA MET A 100 21.09 2.93 14.95
C MET A 100 21.37 3.67 13.63
N THR A 101 22.67 3.81 13.33
CA THR A 101 23.13 4.27 12.01
C THR A 101 22.90 3.22 10.95
N VAL A 102 22.98 3.62 9.66
CA VAL A 102 22.94 2.72 8.50
C VAL A 102 24.03 1.65 8.63
N ALA A 103 25.26 2.02 9.00
CA ALA A 103 26.37 1.08 9.15
C ALA A 103 26.12 0.05 10.25
N GLU A 104 25.59 0.46 11.39
CA GLU A 104 25.22 -0.43 12.50
C GLU A 104 24.10 -1.39 12.09
N ASN A 105 23.05 -0.91 11.41
CA ASN A 105 21.97 -1.74 10.92
C ASN A 105 22.43 -2.82 9.92
N ILE A 106 23.34 -2.47 9.02
CA ILE A 106 23.87 -3.41 8.01
C ILE A 106 24.81 -4.43 8.65
N ALA A 107 25.53 -4.04 9.70
CA ALA A 107 26.40 -4.93 10.46
C ALA A 107 25.66 -5.91 11.38
N LEU A 108 24.38 -5.66 11.70
CA LEU A 108 23.58 -6.57 12.54
C LEU A 108 23.54 -8.00 11.96
N GLY A 109 23.75 -8.98 12.85
CA GLY A 109 23.82 -10.41 12.47
C GLY A 109 25.11 -10.80 11.71
N GLY A 110 26.12 -9.92 11.69
CA GLY A 110 27.49 -10.28 11.30
C GLY A 110 28.20 -11.08 12.38
N HIS A 111 29.32 -11.70 12.01
CA HIS A 111 30.17 -12.44 12.96
C HIS A 111 31.29 -11.52 13.48
N GLY A 112 31.66 -11.66 14.75
CA GLY A 112 32.79 -10.96 15.36
C GLY A 112 32.41 -9.63 16.01
N LEU A 113 33.45 -8.84 16.37
CA LEU A 113 33.26 -7.51 16.98
C LEU A 113 32.87 -6.48 15.93
N PHE A 114 32.02 -5.55 16.33
CA PHE A 114 31.64 -4.43 15.48
C PHE A 114 32.79 -3.43 15.32
N HIS A 115 33.20 -3.21 14.08
CA HIS A 115 34.22 -2.23 13.70
C HIS A 115 33.59 -1.11 12.88
N PRO A 116 33.30 0.08 13.46
CA PRO A 116 32.54 1.14 12.79
C PRO A 116 33.11 1.57 11.44
N LYS A 117 34.43 1.70 11.33
CA LYS A 117 35.08 2.11 10.08
C LYS A 117 34.89 1.06 8.98
N GLN A 118 35.12 -0.21 9.28
CA GLN A 118 34.96 -1.31 8.32
C GLN A 118 33.49 -1.47 7.89
N ALA A 119 32.54 -1.31 8.84
CA ALA A 119 31.13 -1.34 8.53
C ALA A 119 30.73 -0.20 7.59
N ALA A 120 31.20 1.02 7.83
CA ALA A 120 30.95 2.16 6.96
C ALA A 120 31.56 1.99 5.57
N GLU A 121 32.79 1.44 5.47
CA GLU A 121 33.44 1.13 4.19
C GLU A 121 32.65 0.05 3.42
N ARG A 122 32.19 -1.01 4.10
CA ARG A 122 31.35 -2.05 3.49
C ARG A 122 30.05 -1.47 2.94
N VAL A 123 29.38 -0.62 3.72
CA VAL A 123 28.16 0.07 3.26
C VAL A 123 28.44 0.87 1.99
N ARG A 124 29.49 1.68 1.97
CA ARG A 124 29.86 2.47 0.80
C ARG A 124 30.14 1.60 -0.42
N ALA A 125 30.88 0.50 -0.23
CA ALA A 125 31.22 -0.41 -1.32
C ALA A 125 29.97 -1.09 -1.91
N VAL A 126 29.08 -1.63 -1.06
CA VAL A 126 27.84 -2.29 -1.51
C VAL A 126 26.89 -1.26 -2.14
N ALA A 127 26.70 -0.11 -1.50
CA ALA A 127 25.84 0.95 -1.99
C ALA A 127 26.34 1.50 -3.35
N HIS A 128 27.64 1.69 -3.49
CA HIS A 128 28.25 2.12 -4.75
C HIS A 128 28.07 1.09 -5.87
N THR A 129 28.35 -0.20 -5.59
CA THR A 129 28.17 -1.29 -6.56
C THR A 129 26.71 -1.44 -6.98
N ALA A 130 25.79 -1.23 -6.04
CA ALA A 130 24.35 -1.27 -6.30
C ALA A 130 23.81 0.03 -6.93
N GLY A 131 24.58 1.11 -7.00
CA GLY A 131 24.08 2.40 -7.46
C GLY A 131 23.09 3.07 -6.51
N LEU A 132 23.08 2.66 -5.22
CA LEU A 132 22.16 3.15 -4.19
C LEU A 132 22.90 4.08 -3.21
N ALA A 133 22.72 5.39 -3.36
CA ALA A 133 23.38 6.36 -2.49
C ALA A 133 22.83 6.28 -1.05
N LEU A 134 23.75 6.07 -0.07
CA LEU A 134 23.46 6.03 1.37
C LEU A 134 24.63 6.62 2.16
N ASP A 135 24.31 7.42 3.19
CA ASP A 135 25.28 7.84 4.19
C ASP A 135 25.39 6.78 5.31
N PRO A 136 26.53 6.10 5.48
CA PRO A 136 26.71 5.09 6.55
C PRO A 136 26.54 5.63 7.95
N HIS A 137 26.71 6.92 8.18
CA HIS A 137 26.67 7.56 9.50
C HIS A 137 25.31 8.17 9.86
N ALA A 138 24.39 8.28 8.88
CA ALA A 138 23.05 8.77 9.13
C ALA A 138 22.28 7.79 10.02
N ARG A 139 21.49 8.30 10.99
CA ARG A 139 20.57 7.47 11.78
C ARG A 139 19.35 7.13 10.96
N VAL A 140 18.89 5.89 11.06
CA VAL A 140 17.76 5.40 10.26
C VAL A 140 16.49 6.18 10.53
N GLN A 141 16.22 6.58 11.78
CA GLN A 141 15.04 7.39 12.13
C GLN A 141 14.99 8.76 11.45
N ASP A 142 16.13 9.30 11.03
CA ASP A 142 16.25 10.62 10.42
C ASP A 142 16.19 10.54 8.87
N LEU A 143 16.16 9.32 8.32
CA LEU A 143 16.10 9.07 6.88
C LEU A 143 14.66 9.19 6.33
N PRO A 144 14.47 9.79 5.16
CA PRO A 144 13.24 9.65 4.39
C PRO A 144 12.92 8.18 4.10
N VAL A 145 11.63 7.86 3.89
CA VAL A 145 11.17 6.48 3.67
C VAL A 145 11.88 5.80 2.50
N GLY A 146 12.10 6.51 1.38
CA GLY A 146 12.85 5.97 0.25
C GLY A 146 14.31 5.64 0.57
N ALA A 147 14.96 6.40 1.46
CA ALA A 147 16.30 6.09 1.93
C ALA A 147 16.33 4.91 2.91
N GLN A 148 15.29 4.75 3.75
CA GLN A 148 15.11 3.56 4.58
C GLN A 148 14.92 2.30 3.71
N GLN A 149 14.14 2.38 2.63
CA GLN A 149 14.00 1.30 1.67
C GLN A 149 15.34 0.92 1.02
N ARG A 150 16.12 1.89 0.58
CA ARG A 150 17.49 1.65 0.06
C ARG A 150 18.38 1.00 1.12
N CYS A 151 18.24 1.39 2.39
CA CYS A 151 19.00 0.80 3.50
C CYS A 151 18.65 -0.70 3.68
N GLU A 152 17.37 -1.10 3.62
CA GLU A 152 16.96 -2.51 3.67
C GLU A 152 17.53 -3.32 2.50
N ILE A 153 17.52 -2.76 1.29
CA ILE A 153 18.09 -3.40 0.10
C ILE A 153 19.60 -3.60 0.26
N VAL A 154 20.34 -2.55 0.64
CA VAL A 154 21.79 -2.63 0.86
C VAL A 154 22.13 -3.60 1.98
N LYS A 155 21.31 -3.66 3.05
CA LYS A 155 21.45 -4.64 4.15
C LYS A 155 21.32 -6.09 3.63
N ALA A 156 20.36 -6.35 2.73
CA ALA A 156 20.23 -7.65 2.10
C ALA A 156 21.44 -7.97 1.18
N LEU A 157 21.82 -7.02 0.32
CA LEU A 157 22.92 -7.19 -0.63
C LEU A 157 24.31 -7.33 0.02
N ALA A 158 24.49 -6.80 1.24
CA ALA A 158 25.73 -6.95 2.00
C ALA A 158 26.03 -8.41 2.39
N ARG A 159 25.18 -9.38 2.04
CA ARG A 159 25.29 -10.81 2.32
C ARG A 159 25.59 -11.65 1.07
N ASP A 160 26.13 -11.05 0.00
CA ASP A 160 26.47 -11.74 -1.26
C ASP A 160 25.26 -12.49 -1.88
N VAL A 161 24.13 -11.81 -1.91
CA VAL A 161 22.83 -12.33 -2.38
C VAL A 161 22.81 -12.39 -3.91
N THR A 162 22.36 -13.53 -4.45
CA THR A 162 22.11 -13.74 -5.88
C THR A 162 20.62 -13.91 -6.22
N VAL A 163 19.80 -14.17 -5.20
CA VAL A 163 18.33 -14.19 -5.28
C VAL A 163 17.81 -13.16 -4.27
N LEU A 164 17.15 -12.12 -4.75
CA LEU A 164 16.59 -11.06 -3.92
C LEU A 164 15.06 -11.13 -3.93
N ILE A 165 14.47 -11.33 -2.75
CA ILE A 165 13.02 -11.33 -2.55
C ILE A 165 12.63 -9.98 -1.96
N LEU A 166 11.64 -9.30 -2.57
CA LEU A 166 11.09 -8.04 -2.05
C LEU A 166 9.57 -8.19 -1.84
N ASP A 167 9.14 -7.96 -0.61
CA ASP A 167 7.72 -8.03 -0.23
C ASP A 167 7.10 -6.63 -0.20
N GLU A 168 6.30 -6.30 -1.22
CA GLU A 168 5.61 -5.02 -1.44
C GLU A 168 6.53 -3.78 -1.34
N PRO A 169 7.67 -3.75 -2.03
CA PRO A 169 8.69 -2.72 -1.82
C PRO A 169 8.27 -1.32 -2.28
N THR A 170 7.24 -1.19 -3.12
CA THR A 170 6.74 0.09 -3.65
C THR A 170 5.55 0.65 -2.88
N ALA A 171 5.09 -0.05 -1.82
CA ALA A 171 3.85 0.30 -1.12
C ALA A 171 3.91 1.65 -0.38
N VAL A 172 5.11 2.05 0.05
CA VAL A 172 5.34 3.26 0.87
C VAL A 172 6.15 4.33 0.14
N LEU A 173 6.51 4.10 -1.12
CA LEU A 173 7.35 4.99 -1.92
C LEU A 173 6.52 5.99 -2.72
N ALA A 174 7.07 7.19 -2.92
CA ALA A 174 6.54 8.12 -3.90
C ALA A 174 6.64 7.52 -5.33
N PRO A 175 5.77 7.91 -6.27
CA PRO A 175 5.75 7.33 -7.62
C PRO A 175 7.10 7.35 -8.35
N ALA A 176 7.84 8.46 -8.24
CA ALA A 176 9.17 8.58 -8.84
C ALA A 176 10.18 7.61 -8.20
N GLU A 177 10.13 7.47 -6.86
CA GLU A 177 10.99 6.54 -6.12
C GLU A 177 10.64 5.08 -6.46
N ALA A 178 9.35 4.76 -6.62
CA ALA A 178 8.89 3.44 -7.04
C ALA A 178 9.42 3.10 -8.45
N THR A 179 9.30 4.02 -9.41
CA THR A 179 9.84 3.85 -10.77
C THR A 179 11.37 3.68 -10.76
N GLU A 180 12.08 4.44 -9.94
CA GLU A 180 13.53 4.30 -9.76
C GLU A 180 13.89 2.93 -9.21
N LEU A 181 13.18 2.46 -8.19
CA LEU A 181 13.38 1.14 -7.61
C LEU A 181 13.11 0.01 -8.64
N LEU A 182 12.02 0.07 -9.39
CA LEU A 182 11.68 -0.94 -10.41
C LEU A 182 12.77 -1.00 -11.50
N ARG A 183 13.25 0.15 -11.95
CA ARG A 183 14.36 0.23 -12.91
C ARG A 183 15.64 -0.37 -12.34
N TRP A 184 15.93 -0.09 -11.08
CA TRP A 184 17.07 -0.68 -10.38
C TRP A 184 16.94 -2.21 -10.28
N LEU A 185 15.76 -2.74 -9.94
CA LEU A 185 15.52 -4.21 -9.90
C LEU A 185 15.77 -4.86 -11.26
N ARG A 186 15.35 -4.19 -12.35
CA ARG A 186 15.63 -4.67 -13.70
C ARG A 186 17.14 -4.75 -13.96
N GLY A 187 17.89 -3.69 -13.68
CA GLY A 187 19.34 -3.68 -13.83
C GLY A 187 20.04 -4.73 -12.97
N TYR A 188 19.55 -4.98 -11.75
CA TYR A 188 20.07 -6.03 -10.87
C TYR A 188 19.85 -7.44 -11.45
N ALA A 189 18.69 -7.68 -12.05
CA ALA A 189 18.39 -8.93 -12.74
C ALA A 189 19.24 -9.07 -14.02
N ASP A 190 19.39 -8.02 -14.82
CA ASP A 190 20.19 -8.02 -16.06
C ASP A 190 21.67 -8.32 -15.78
N ALA A 191 22.16 -8.04 -14.57
CA ALA A 191 23.49 -8.45 -14.11
C ALA A 191 23.61 -9.95 -13.81
N GLY A 192 22.56 -10.75 -14.07
CA GLY A 192 22.54 -12.21 -13.90
C GLY A 192 21.96 -12.69 -12.57
N ASN A 193 21.49 -11.80 -11.72
CA ASN A 193 20.81 -12.13 -10.48
C ASN A 193 19.35 -12.49 -10.72
N ALA A 194 18.68 -13.04 -9.71
CA ALA A 194 17.26 -13.34 -9.78
C ALA A 194 16.49 -12.47 -8.76
N VAL A 195 15.34 -11.98 -9.15
CA VAL A 195 14.49 -11.13 -8.30
C VAL A 195 13.10 -11.75 -8.18
N VAL A 196 12.56 -11.81 -6.95
CA VAL A 196 11.14 -12.06 -6.71
C VAL A 196 10.51 -10.78 -6.21
N LEU A 197 9.61 -10.23 -7.00
CA LEU A 197 8.82 -9.05 -6.65
C LEU A 197 7.42 -9.50 -6.21
N ILE A 198 7.14 -9.40 -4.91
CA ILE A 198 5.80 -9.63 -4.39
C ILE A 198 5.07 -8.30 -4.43
N THR A 199 3.96 -8.26 -5.14
CA THR A 199 3.12 -7.06 -5.20
C THR A 199 1.66 -7.43 -5.49
N HIS A 200 0.76 -6.54 -5.12
CA HIS A 200 -0.63 -6.58 -5.57
C HIS A 200 -0.89 -5.55 -6.67
N LYS A 201 0.09 -4.67 -6.95
CA LYS A 201 0.04 -3.67 -8.02
C LYS A 201 0.41 -4.34 -9.35
N LEU A 202 -0.62 -4.68 -10.13
CA LEU A 202 -0.44 -5.38 -11.40
C LEU A 202 0.43 -4.59 -12.38
N ARG A 203 0.31 -3.25 -12.37
CA ARG A 203 1.11 -2.37 -13.21
C ARG A 203 2.61 -2.53 -12.94
N ASP A 204 3.03 -2.45 -11.67
CA ASP A 204 4.44 -2.59 -11.27
C ASP A 204 5.00 -3.94 -11.74
N ALA A 205 4.18 -5.00 -11.63
CA ALA A 205 4.55 -6.34 -12.06
C ALA A 205 4.73 -6.44 -13.59
N LEU A 206 3.75 -5.93 -14.37
CA LEU A 206 3.79 -6.01 -15.83
C LEU A 206 4.88 -5.12 -16.44
N GLU A 207 5.27 -4.04 -15.74
CA GLU A 207 6.31 -3.12 -16.21
C GLU A 207 7.72 -3.72 -16.12
N VAL A 208 8.02 -4.53 -15.09
CA VAL A 208 9.40 -4.93 -14.79
C VAL A 208 9.65 -6.43 -14.88
N ALA A 209 8.61 -7.29 -14.75
CA ALA A 209 8.79 -8.73 -14.66
C ALA A 209 8.90 -9.41 -16.04
N ASP A 210 9.69 -10.49 -16.08
CA ASP A 210 9.78 -11.41 -17.22
C ASP A 210 8.73 -12.52 -17.13
N ASP A 211 8.59 -13.08 -15.90
CA ASP A 211 7.65 -14.14 -15.58
C ASP A 211 6.76 -13.74 -14.41
N LEU A 212 5.57 -14.29 -14.35
CA LEU A 212 4.68 -14.08 -13.20
C LEU A 212 4.04 -15.38 -12.72
N THR A 213 3.76 -15.41 -11.43
CA THR A 213 2.96 -16.44 -10.78
C THR A 213 1.84 -15.78 -9.97
N VAL A 214 0.61 -16.24 -10.19
CA VAL A 214 -0.55 -15.78 -9.41
C VAL A 214 -0.92 -16.84 -8.38
N LEU A 215 -0.96 -16.43 -7.11
CA LEU A 215 -1.50 -17.23 -6.02
C LEU A 215 -2.94 -16.81 -5.73
N HIS A 216 -3.83 -17.80 -5.58
CA HIS A 216 -5.18 -17.60 -5.07
C HIS A 216 -5.48 -18.66 -4.01
N ARG A 217 -5.83 -18.22 -2.78
CA ARG A 217 -6.14 -19.10 -1.63
C ARG A 217 -5.09 -20.19 -1.40
N GLY A 218 -3.83 -19.83 -1.45
CA GLY A 218 -2.69 -20.73 -1.22
C GLY A 218 -2.31 -21.63 -2.39
N ARG A 219 -2.96 -21.51 -3.55
CA ARG A 219 -2.69 -22.31 -4.75
C ARG A 219 -2.11 -21.45 -5.86
N THR A 220 -1.20 -22.02 -6.65
CA THR A 220 -0.80 -21.42 -7.91
C THR A 220 -1.89 -21.66 -8.94
N VAL A 221 -2.49 -20.56 -9.44
CA VAL A 221 -3.60 -20.59 -10.42
C VAL A 221 -3.15 -20.16 -11.81
N LEU A 222 -2.06 -19.41 -11.91
CA LEU A 222 -1.44 -19.01 -13.17
C LEU A 222 0.07 -18.92 -12.97
N ALA A 223 0.84 -19.46 -13.92
CA ALA A 223 2.28 -19.25 -14.04
C ALA A 223 2.59 -19.07 -15.53
N THR A 224 3.15 -17.94 -15.94
CA THR A 224 3.33 -17.60 -17.35
C THR A 224 4.39 -16.50 -17.51
N ALA A 225 4.95 -16.38 -18.72
CA ALA A 225 5.75 -15.21 -19.05
C ALA A 225 4.83 -13.99 -19.23
N VAL A 226 5.32 -12.80 -18.84
CA VAL A 226 4.53 -11.55 -18.95
C VAL A 226 4.13 -11.27 -20.38
N ARG A 227 5.00 -11.54 -21.36
CA ARG A 227 4.71 -11.36 -22.80
C ARG A 227 3.57 -12.26 -23.33
N ASP A 228 3.23 -13.35 -22.61
CA ASP A 228 2.24 -14.36 -23.02
C ASP A 228 0.90 -14.17 -22.28
N THR A 229 0.71 -13.04 -21.60
CA THR A 229 -0.49 -12.73 -20.82
C THR A 229 -0.86 -11.26 -20.95
N ASP A 230 -2.05 -10.91 -20.47
CA ASP A 230 -2.55 -9.55 -20.42
C ASP A 230 -3.13 -9.21 -19.04
N HIS A 231 -3.45 -7.93 -18.84
CA HIS A 231 -4.02 -7.41 -17.60
C HIS A 231 -5.31 -8.15 -17.20
N ALA A 232 -6.19 -8.44 -18.17
CA ALA A 232 -7.49 -9.06 -17.89
C ALA A 232 -7.34 -10.50 -17.41
N ARG A 233 -6.45 -11.29 -18.04
CA ARG A 233 -6.17 -12.67 -17.67
C ARG A 233 -5.53 -12.79 -16.28
N VAL A 234 -4.58 -11.90 -15.97
CA VAL A 234 -3.94 -11.89 -14.65
C VAL A 234 -4.95 -11.48 -13.58
N THR A 235 -5.76 -10.44 -13.83
CA THR A 235 -6.83 -10.01 -12.91
C THR A 235 -7.83 -11.14 -12.68
N SER A 236 -8.30 -11.82 -13.74
CA SER A 236 -9.21 -12.96 -13.62
C SER A 236 -8.59 -14.09 -12.78
N ALA A 237 -7.31 -14.39 -12.98
CA ALA A 237 -6.61 -15.39 -12.18
C ALA A 237 -6.50 -14.97 -10.70
N MET A 238 -6.21 -13.70 -10.40
CA MET A 238 -6.18 -13.17 -9.04
C MET A 238 -7.54 -13.33 -8.34
N LEU A 239 -8.65 -13.15 -9.07
CA LEU A 239 -10.03 -13.29 -8.60
C LEU A 239 -10.51 -14.75 -8.53
N GLY A 240 -9.65 -15.73 -8.84
CA GLY A 240 -9.99 -17.16 -8.80
C GLY A 240 -10.84 -17.64 -9.97
N GLY A 241 -10.74 -16.99 -11.15
CA GLY A 241 -11.41 -17.38 -12.38
C GLY A 241 -12.88 -16.93 -12.48
N ALA A 242 -13.39 -16.15 -11.51
CA ALA A 242 -14.64 -15.43 -11.72
C ALA A 242 -14.42 -14.42 -12.87
N PRO A 243 -15.27 -14.41 -13.91
CA PRO A 243 -15.15 -13.37 -14.92
C PRO A 243 -15.23 -12.03 -14.18
N PRO A 244 -14.37 -11.03 -14.52
CA PRO A 244 -14.58 -9.69 -14.03
C PRO A 244 -16.04 -9.39 -14.38
N GLN A 245 -16.86 -9.12 -13.36
CA GLN A 245 -18.17 -8.54 -13.65
C GLN A 245 -17.82 -7.31 -14.47
N SER A 246 -18.21 -7.33 -15.72
CA SER A 246 -17.92 -6.29 -16.69
C SER A 246 -18.38 -4.95 -16.10
N THR A 247 -17.51 -4.33 -15.35
CA THR A 247 -17.50 -2.89 -15.30
C THR A 247 -16.90 -2.54 -16.63
N ASP A 248 -17.77 -2.21 -17.58
CA ASP A 248 -17.42 -1.63 -18.85
C ASP A 248 -16.35 -0.57 -18.61
N HIS A 249 -15.08 -0.97 -18.77
CA HIS A 249 -14.05 -0.08 -19.22
C HIS A 249 -14.27 0.05 -20.73
N ALA A 250 -15.48 0.46 -21.11
CA ALA A 250 -15.62 1.19 -22.30
C ALA A 250 -14.73 2.43 -22.14
N SER A 251 -13.62 2.45 -22.85
CA SER A 251 -13.10 3.64 -23.49
C SER A 251 -14.21 4.15 -24.43
N GLY A 252 -15.32 4.49 -23.84
CA GLY A 252 -16.42 5.23 -24.38
C GLY A 252 -16.27 6.59 -23.72
N ASP A 253 -16.09 7.59 -24.54
CA ASP A 253 -16.46 8.97 -24.28
C ASP A 253 -17.75 8.99 -23.42
N ALA A 254 -17.59 8.80 -22.11
CA ALA A 254 -18.62 9.21 -21.18
C ALA A 254 -18.56 10.75 -21.28
N THR A 255 -19.34 11.26 -22.22
CA THR A 255 -19.85 12.61 -22.10
C THR A 255 -20.11 12.85 -20.63
N HIS A 256 -19.18 13.57 -19.99
CA HIS A 256 -19.41 14.14 -18.68
C HIS A 256 -20.71 14.94 -18.81
N THR A 257 -21.80 14.33 -18.41
CA THR A 257 -22.97 15.10 -18.07
C THR A 257 -22.44 16.05 -17.03
N THR A 258 -22.31 17.30 -17.38
CA THR A 258 -22.11 18.40 -16.44
C THR A 258 -23.26 18.28 -15.46
N ALA A 259 -23.05 17.49 -14.39
CA ALA A 259 -23.94 17.47 -13.26
C ALA A 259 -24.04 18.93 -12.85
N THR A 260 -25.24 19.44 -12.80
CA THR A 260 -25.56 20.78 -12.32
C THR A 260 -24.78 20.96 -11.04
N ALA A 261 -23.84 21.91 -11.03
CA ALA A 261 -22.86 22.05 -9.94
C ALA A 261 -23.64 22.17 -8.62
N GLY A 262 -23.58 21.14 -7.78
CA GLY A 262 -24.26 21.08 -6.49
C GLY A 262 -23.81 22.25 -5.59
N ALA A 263 -24.54 22.49 -4.52
CA ALA A 263 -24.17 23.52 -3.52
C ALA A 263 -22.77 23.18 -2.94
N VAL A 264 -22.00 24.23 -2.61
CA VAL A 264 -20.72 24.05 -1.90
C VAL A 264 -21.02 23.55 -0.49
N VAL A 265 -20.48 22.38 -0.14
CA VAL A 265 -20.66 21.73 1.17
C VAL A 265 -19.45 21.97 2.07
N LEU A 266 -18.23 21.86 1.51
CA LEU A 266 -16.97 22.13 2.22
C LEU A 266 -16.27 23.31 1.55
N SER A 267 -15.84 24.30 2.33
CA SER A 267 -15.07 25.44 1.83
C SER A 267 -13.93 25.78 2.77
N LEU A 268 -12.72 25.83 2.23
CA LEU A 268 -11.51 26.32 2.89
C LEU A 268 -10.98 27.51 2.11
N HIS A 269 -10.61 28.58 2.79
CA HIS A 269 -9.99 29.75 2.19
C HIS A 269 -8.73 30.15 2.94
N GLN A 270 -7.57 30.01 2.26
CA GLN A 270 -6.24 30.36 2.77
C GLN A 270 -5.93 29.74 4.14
N ILE A 271 -6.31 28.47 4.33
CA ILE A 271 -6.10 27.74 5.57
C ILE A 271 -4.62 27.57 5.85
N GLN A 272 -4.23 27.86 7.08
CA GLN A 272 -2.92 27.54 7.64
C GLN A 272 -3.08 26.66 8.88
N VAL A 273 -2.15 25.72 9.06
CA VAL A 273 -2.10 24.88 10.26
C VAL A 273 -0.66 24.80 10.74
N ARG A 274 -0.47 25.16 12.01
CA ARG A 274 0.80 25.04 12.70
C ARG A 274 0.68 23.96 13.78
N ASP A 275 1.65 23.05 13.83
CA ASP A 275 1.67 22.01 14.87
C ASP A 275 2.13 22.55 16.23
N ALA A 276 2.05 21.71 17.27
CA ALA A 276 2.45 22.08 18.65
C ALA A 276 3.93 22.45 18.79
N ASN A 277 4.77 22.08 17.83
CA ASN A 277 6.19 22.41 17.79
C ASN A 277 6.49 23.68 17.01
N GLY A 278 5.46 24.38 16.53
CA GLY A 278 5.59 25.61 15.76
C GLY A 278 5.89 25.43 14.28
N VAL A 279 5.82 24.19 13.76
CA VAL A 279 6.08 23.89 12.35
C VAL A 279 4.79 24.11 11.53
N ASP A 280 4.89 24.89 10.44
CA ASP A 280 3.80 25.12 9.52
C ASP A 280 3.57 23.86 8.65
N ARG A 281 2.56 23.06 9.01
CA ARG A 281 2.15 21.84 8.29
C ARG A 281 1.31 22.13 7.07
N VAL A 282 0.37 23.09 7.18
CA VAL A 282 -0.37 23.65 6.06
C VAL A 282 -0.06 25.13 6.01
N ARG A 283 0.46 25.57 4.87
CA ARG A 283 0.90 26.96 4.65
C ARG A 283 -0.14 27.79 3.91
N SER A 284 -0.84 27.15 2.96
CA SER A 284 -1.95 27.75 2.22
C SER A 284 -2.79 26.66 1.57
N ALA A 285 -4.04 26.53 1.98
CA ALA A 285 -4.99 25.65 1.33
C ALA A 285 -6.28 26.40 1.04
N THR A 286 -6.69 26.41 -0.23
CA THR A 286 -8.00 26.91 -0.69
C THR A 286 -8.65 25.78 -1.47
N LEU A 287 -9.85 25.37 -1.03
CA LEU A 287 -10.58 24.25 -1.59
C LEU A 287 -12.08 24.47 -1.43
N GLN A 288 -12.84 24.13 -2.46
CA GLN A 288 -14.29 23.98 -2.38
C GLN A 288 -14.69 22.62 -2.89
N VAL A 289 -15.55 21.94 -2.15
CA VAL A 289 -16.12 20.63 -2.52
C VAL A 289 -17.64 20.78 -2.56
N ARG A 290 -18.24 20.27 -3.62
CA ARG A 290 -19.68 20.39 -3.88
C ARG A 290 -20.42 19.11 -3.53
N ALA A 291 -21.71 19.23 -3.29
CA ALA A 291 -22.58 18.06 -3.16
C ALA A 291 -22.52 17.23 -4.46
N GLY A 292 -22.36 15.90 -4.30
CA GLY A 292 -22.21 14.99 -5.43
C GLY A 292 -20.86 15.06 -6.15
N GLU A 293 -19.80 15.47 -5.46
CA GLU A 293 -18.45 15.57 -6.01
C GLU A 293 -17.45 14.74 -5.17
N ILE A 294 -16.53 14.04 -5.85
CA ILE A 294 -15.33 13.47 -5.23
C ILE A 294 -14.13 14.33 -5.59
N VAL A 295 -13.50 14.93 -4.59
CA VAL A 295 -12.21 15.63 -4.76
C VAL A 295 -11.09 14.74 -4.27
N GLY A 296 -10.10 14.50 -5.13
CA GLY A 296 -8.90 13.73 -4.83
C GLY A 296 -7.72 14.62 -4.45
N ILE A 297 -6.97 14.19 -3.45
CA ILE A 297 -5.72 14.84 -3.02
C ILE A 297 -4.58 13.85 -3.19
N GLY A 298 -3.61 14.19 -4.04
CA GLY A 298 -2.33 13.51 -4.13
C GLY A 298 -1.28 14.25 -3.27
N ALA A 299 -0.54 13.51 -2.46
CA ALA A 299 0.51 14.08 -1.62
C ALA A 299 1.63 13.08 -1.36
N VAL A 300 2.85 13.57 -1.20
CA VAL A 300 3.94 12.81 -0.59
C VAL A 300 3.73 12.80 0.93
N GLU A 301 4.08 11.67 1.57
CA GLU A 301 3.96 11.56 3.03
C GLU A 301 4.69 12.71 3.75
N GLY A 302 3.99 13.34 4.71
CA GLY A 302 4.50 14.50 5.44
C GLY A 302 4.32 15.86 4.75
N ALA A 303 3.64 15.92 3.61
CA ALA A 303 3.34 17.19 2.92
C ALA A 303 2.30 18.08 3.64
N GLY A 304 1.69 17.62 4.74
CA GLY A 304 0.66 18.32 5.50
C GLY A 304 -0.77 17.85 5.19
N GLN A 305 -0.89 16.75 4.43
CA GLN A 305 -2.18 16.19 4.01
C GLN A 305 -3.04 15.75 5.19
N HIS A 306 -2.46 15.16 6.23
CA HIS A 306 -3.21 14.69 7.40
C HIS A 306 -3.84 15.85 8.18
N GLU A 307 -3.09 16.93 8.37
CA GLU A 307 -3.59 18.13 9.04
C GLU A 307 -4.72 18.78 8.24
N LEU A 308 -4.56 18.86 6.90
CA LEU A 308 -5.61 19.38 6.01
C LEU A 308 -6.90 18.55 6.11
N LEU A 309 -6.81 17.23 6.06
CA LEU A 309 -7.97 16.32 6.14
C LEU A 309 -8.63 16.38 7.52
N ARG A 310 -7.88 16.60 8.59
CA ARG A 310 -8.43 16.84 9.93
C ARG A 310 -9.14 18.17 10.04
N VAL A 311 -8.67 19.21 9.33
CA VAL A 311 -9.43 20.48 9.24
C VAL A 311 -10.73 20.26 8.49
N LEU A 312 -10.70 19.59 7.32
CA LEU A 312 -11.89 19.28 6.52
C LEU A 312 -12.91 18.41 7.27
N SER A 313 -12.47 17.56 8.19
CA SER A 313 -13.35 16.74 9.04
C SER A 313 -13.75 17.40 10.36
N GLY A 314 -13.39 18.67 10.59
CA GLY A 314 -13.71 19.41 11.81
C GLY A 314 -12.96 18.93 13.06
N ARG A 315 -11.91 18.12 12.90
CA ARG A 315 -11.14 17.52 14.01
C ARG A 315 -9.93 18.35 14.42
N LEU A 316 -9.56 19.33 13.62
CA LEU A 316 -8.45 20.24 13.88
C LEU A 316 -8.87 21.66 13.48
N PRO A 317 -8.84 22.65 14.39
CA PRO A 317 -9.08 24.03 14.01
C PRO A 317 -7.89 24.57 13.22
N PRO A 318 -8.09 25.38 12.17
CA PRO A 318 -7.00 26.04 11.49
C PRO A 318 -6.35 27.10 12.38
N THR A 319 -5.06 27.39 12.17
CA THR A 319 -4.35 28.47 12.86
C THR A 319 -4.75 29.83 12.29
N SER A 320 -5.01 29.88 10.97
CA SER A 320 -5.54 31.06 10.26
C SER A 320 -6.29 30.66 9.00
N GLY A 321 -6.98 31.63 8.39
CA GLY A 321 -7.89 31.38 7.28
C GLY A 321 -9.33 31.18 7.74
N THR A 322 -10.23 30.91 6.80
CA THR A 322 -11.65 30.65 7.09
C THR A 322 -12.07 29.30 6.54
N CYS A 323 -12.85 28.55 7.32
CA CYS A 323 -13.45 27.29 6.89
C CYS A 323 -14.96 27.30 7.13
N SER A 324 -15.70 26.74 6.19
CA SER A 324 -17.11 26.40 6.32
C SER A 324 -17.26 24.91 6.07
N ILE A 325 -17.65 24.19 7.13
CA ILE A 325 -17.83 22.74 7.12
C ILE A 325 -19.17 22.41 7.77
N PRO A 326 -19.88 21.35 7.37
CA PRO A 326 -21.08 20.89 8.04
C PRO A 326 -20.83 20.51 9.50
N ASP A 327 -21.89 20.52 10.32
CA ASP A 327 -21.82 20.10 11.73
C ASP A 327 -21.39 18.64 11.89
N THR A 328 -21.68 17.81 10.87
CA THR A 328 -21.32 16.38 10.85
C THR A 328 -20.61 16.02 9.56
N VAL A 329 -19.34 15.67 9.68
CA VAL A 329 -18.51 15.13 8.59
C VAL A 329 -18.03 13.74 8.97
N GLY A 330 -18.28 12.77 8.09
CA GLY A 330 -17.74 11.42 8.24
C GLY A 330 -16.22 11.44 8.02
N PHE A 331 -15.50 10.64 8.80
CA PHE A 331 -14.03 10.56 8.69
C PHE A 331 -13.54 9.13 8.77
N VAL A 332 -12.89 8.68 7.71
CA VAL A 332 -12.19 7.38 7.65
C VAL A 332 -10.68 7.65 7.68
N PRO A 333 -10.03 7.50 8.84
CA PRO A 333 -8.60 7.77 8.98
C PRO A 333 -7.73 6.64 8.43
N GLU A 334 -6.50 6.94 8.10
CA GLU A 334 -5.47 5.96 7.73
C GLU A 334 -5.15 5.02 8.89
N ASP A 335 -4.88 5.57 10.09
CA ASP A 335 -4.67 4.79 11.31
C ASP A 335 -5.99 4.58 12.07
N ARG A 336 -6.71 3.54 11.65
CA ARG A 336 -8.00 3.17 12.26
C ARG A 336 -7.90 2.72 13.71
N HIS A 337 -6.74 2.19 14.14
CA HIS A 337 -6.55 1.73 15.51
C HIS A 337 -6.42 2.89 16.49
N ARG A 338 -5.81 3.97 16.06
CA ARG A 338 -5.66 5.18 16.87
C ARG A 338 -6.88 6.08 16.81
N ASP A 339 -7.45 6.25 15.61
CA ASP A 339 -8.38 7.36 15.34
C ASP A 339 -9.84 6.91 15.09
N ALA A 340 -10.12 5.59 14.90
CA ALA A 340 -11.46 5.14 14.52
C ALA A 340 -12.05 3.97 15.32
N LEU A 341 -11.23 3.10 15.93
CA LEU A 341 -11.71 1.88 16.57
C LEU A 341 -11.27 1.76 18.03
N LEU A 342 -12.20 1.38 18.89
CA LEU A 342 -11.91 0.83 20.21
C LEU A 342 -11.73 -0.69 20.04
N LEU A 343 -10.47 -1.15 19.97
CA LEU A 343 -10.14 -2.53 19.60
C LEU A 343 -10.70 -3.57 20.55
N ASP A 344 -10.80 -3.26 21.85
CA ASP A 344 -11.29 -4.16 22.89
C ASP A 344 -12.81 -4.12 23.06
N ALA A 345 -13.48 -3.15 22.45
CA ALA A 345 -14.93 -3.00 22.50
C ALA A 345 -15.64 -3.83 21.42
N PRO A 346 -16.89 -4.27 21.66
CA PRO A 346 -17.77 -4.87 20.67
C PRO A 346 -18.02 -3.97 19.45
N LEU A 347 -18.36 -4.56 18.31
CA LEU A 347 -18.66 -3.79 17.10
C LEU A 347 -19.89 -2.89 17.26
N ALA A 348 -20.88 -3.31 18.06
CA ALA A 348 -22.04 -2.49 18.37
C ALA A 348 -21.68 -1.22 19.16
N GLU A 349 -20.69 -1.29 20.06
CA GLU A 349 -20.16 -0.11 20.76
C GLU A 349 -19.34 0.76 19.82
N ASN A 350 -18.55 0.16 18.94
CA ASN A 350 -17.81 0.89 17.90
C ASN A 350 -18.75 1.62 16.91
N LEU A 351 -19.92 1.04 16.59
CA LEU A 351 -20.94 1.74 15.81
C LEU A 351 -21.51 2.93 16.59
N ALA A 352 -21.69 2.78 17.90
CA ALA A 352 -22.19 3.85 18.76
C ALA A 352 -21.26 5.07 18.87
N LEU A 353 -19.98 4.96 18.50
CA LEU A 353 -19.06 6.09 18.45
C LEU A 353 -19.47 7.13 17.39
N SER A 354 -20.06 6.67 16.29
CA SER A 354 -20.64 7.59 15.30
C SER A 354 -21.78 8.40 15.96
N GLY A 355 -21.65 9.72 15.95
CA GLY A 355 -22.61 10.64 16.58
C GLY A 355 -22.55 10.70 18.11
N ALA A 356 -21.50 10.20 18.77
CA ALA A 356 -21.34 10.24 20.23
C ALA A 356 -21.41 11.67 20.79
N GLY A 357 -20.91 12.68 20.07
CA GLY A 357 -20.94 14.09 20.47
C GLY A 357 -22.32 14.74 20.45
N VAL A 358 -23.24 14.24 19.63
CA VAL A 358 -24.58 14.80 19.42
C VAL A 358 -25.66 14.05 20.17
N ARG A 359 -25.45 12.76 20.41
CA ARG A 359 -26.42 11.87 21.04
C ARG A 359 -26.73 12.30 22.48
N ARG A 360 -28.02 12.28 22.84
CA ARG A 360 -28.53 12.62 24.19
C ARG A 360 -29.50 11.52 24.67
N GLY A 361 -29.62 11.32 25.98
CA GLY A 361 -30.55 10.36 26.57
C GLY A 361 -30.02 8.93 26.69
N LEU A 362 -30.95 7.96 26.75
CA LEU A 362 -30.65 6.56 26.93
C LEU A 362 -30.16 5.91 25.61
N MET A 363 -29.20 5.00 25.73
CA MET A 363 -28.70 4.22 24.59
C MET A 363 -29.67 3.09 24.26
N HIS A 364 -30.12 3.05 23.01
CA HIS A 364 -30.99 1.96 22.50
C HIS A 364 -30.10 0.84 21.91
N TRP A 365 -29.53 0.02 22.81
CA TRP A 365 -28.58 -1.03 22.44
C TRP A 365 -29.14 -2.05 21.45
N ASP A 366 -30.41 -2.44 21.56
CA ASP A 366 -31.03 -3.41 20.65
C ASP A 366 -31.12 -2.86 19.21
N GLN A 367 -31.38 -1.55 19.08
CA GLN A 367 -31.33 -0.89 17.78
C GLN A 367 -29.92 -0.86 17.21
N LEU A 368 -28.93 -0.51 18.03
CA LEU A 368 -27.52 -0.48 17.62
C LEU A 368 -27.02 -1.88 17.23
N ARG A 369 -27.39 -2.93 17.95
CA ARG A 369 -27.09 -4.32 17.60
C ARG A 369 -27.69 -4.71 16.25
N THR A 370 -28.95 -4.33 16.02
CA THR A 370 -29.64 -4.58 14.73
C THR A 370 -28.97 -3.83 13.59
N GLN A 371 -28.65 -2.55 13.77
CA GLN A 371 -27.94 -1.73 12.80
C GLN A 371 -26.54 -2.30 12.51
N THR A 372 -25.79 -2.70 13.55
CA THR A 372 -24.48 -3.31 13.37
C THR A 372 -24.59 -4.59 12.53
N ALA A 373 -25.57 -5.46 12.82
CA ALA A 373 -25.77 -6.69 12.05
C ALA A 373 -26.14 -6.41 10.58
N ALA A 374 -26.90 -5.35 10.31
CA ALA A 374 -27.20 -4.89 8.95
C ALA A 374 -25.96 -4.37 8.23
N LEU A 375 -25.16 -3.52 8.88
CA LEU A 375 -23.89 -2.98 8.36
C LEU A 375 -22.93 -4.11 8.02
N LEU A 376 -22.72 -5.09 8.91
CA LEU A 376 -21.84 -6.22 8.67
C LEU A 376 -22.22 -6.98 7.39
N ARG A 377 -23.52 -7.16 7.15
CA ARG A 377 -24.02 -7.82 5.92
C ARG A 377 -23.83 -6.94 4.69
N ARG A 378 -24.21 -5.64 4.77
CA ARG A 378 -24.17 -4.72 3.64
C ARG A 378 -22.74 -4.51 3.09
N PHE A 379 -21.75 -4.43 3.99
CA PHE A 379 -20.36 -4.19 3.62
C PHE A 379 -19.52 -5.49 3.58
N ASP A 380 -20.15 -6.65 3.64
CA ASP A 380 -19.47 -7.97 3.68
C ASP A 380 -18.33 -7.99 4.72
N VAL A 381 -18.62 -7.55 5.94
CA VAL A 381 -17.67 -7.59 7.06
C VAL A 381 -17.76 -8.96 7.73
N ARG A 382 -16.69 -9.74 7.63
CA ARG A 382 -16.61 -11.07 8.25
C ARG A 382 -16.31 -10.94 9.74
N ALA A 383 -17.33 -11.14 10.56
CA ALA A 383 -17.27 -11.09 12.02
C ALA A 383 -18.15 -12.21 12.61
N ALA A 384 -17.87 -12.61 13.86
CA ALA A 384 -18.70 -13.57 14.60
C ALA A 384 -20.07 -12.98 15.03
N GLY A 385 -20.33 -11.71 14.73
CA GLY A 385 -21.55 -10.98 15.04
C GLY A 385 -21.26 -9.60 15.62
N HIS A 386 -22.32 -8.89 16.01
CA HIS A 386 -22.24 -7.52 16.56
C HIS A 386 -21.51 -7.42 17.91
N GLU A 387 -21.44 -8.53 18.67
CA GLU A 387 -20.70 -8.61 19.94
C GLU A 387 -19.21 -8.97 19.75
N ALA A 388 -18.77 -9.25 18.51
CA ALA A 388 -17.35 -9.49 18.23
C ALA A 388 -16.54 -8.24 18.56
N ARG A 389 -15.38 -8.41 19.20
CA ARG A 389 -14.46 -7.30 19.49
C ARG A 389 -13.76 -6.87 18.21
N ALA A 390 -13.58 -5.57 18.00
CA ALA A 390 -12.98 -5.02 16.79
C ALA A 390 -11.57 -5.59 16.50
N ARG A 391 -10.77 -5.92 17.53
CA ARG A 391 -9.47 -6.57 17.38
C ARG A 391 -9.50 -7.97 16.75
N THR A 392 -10.64 -8.65 16.77
CA THR A 392 -10.78 -10.00 16.19
C THR A 392 -10.98 -9.98 14.68
N LEU A 393 -11.25 -8.81 14.09
CA LEU A 393 -11.39 -8.63 12.67
C LEU A 393 -10.01 -8.54 11.99
N SER A 394 -9.91 -9.09 10.77
CA SER A 394 -8.77 -8.79 9.91
C SER A 394 -8.73 -7.30 9.54
N GLY A 395 -7.55 -6.78 9.18
CA GLY A 395 -7.40 -5.37 8.81
C GLY A 395 -8.39 -4.93 7.72
N GLY A 396 -8.62 -5.75 6.69
CA GLY A 396 -9.59 -5.46 5.65
C GLY A 396 -11.03 -5.39 6.17
N ASN A 397 -11.42 -6.28 7.10
CA ASN A 397 -12.76 -6.22 7.71
C ASN A 397 -12.92 -5.02 8.66
N GLN A 398 -11.86 -4.61 9.35
CA GLN A 398 -11.86 -3.37 10.13
C GLN A 398 -12.08 -2.15 9.23
N GLN A 399 -11.40 -2.08 8.08
CA GLN A 399 -11.55 -0.99 7.12
C GLN A 399 -12.97 -0.92 6.55
N LYS A 400 -13.52 -2.06 6.11
CA LYS A 400 -14.91 -2.15 5.65
C LYS A 400 -15.91 -1.72 6.73
N PHE A 401 -15.67 -2.10 7.99
CA PHE A 401 -16.53 -1.71 9.11
C PHE A 401 -16.48 -0.20 9.36
N VAL A 402 -15.30 0.41 9.42
CA VAL A 402 -15.14 1.85 9.64
C VAL A 402 -15.79 2.64 8.50
N LEU A 403 -15.50 2.27 7.24
CA LEU A 403 -16.11 2.92 6.07
C LEU A 403 -17.63 2.77 6.08
N GLY A 404 -18.14 1.56 6.33
CA GLY A 404 -19.59 1.31 6.40
C GLY A 404 -20.25 2.15 7.48
N ARG A 405 -19.63 2.29 8.65
CA ARG A 405 -20.09 3.13 9.75
C ARG A 405 -20.22 4.61 9.35
N GLU A 406 -19.21 5.14 8.68
CA GLU A 406 -19.22 6.54 8.25
C GLU A 406 -20.18 6.77 7.07
N LEU A 407 -20.32 5.82 6.15
CA LEU A 407 -21.27 5.92 5.03
C LEU A 407 -22.75 5.77 5.45
N GLU A 408 -23.04 5.02 6.51
CA GLU A 408 -24.40 4.90 7.06
C GLU A 408 -24.76 6.05 8.02
N GLY A 409 -23.77 6.87 8.41
CA GLY A 409 -23.99 8.09 9.17
C GLY A 409 -24.72 9.14 8.34
N ALA A 410 -25.53 9.98 9.01
CA ALA A 410 -26.20 11.11 8.37
C ALA A 410 -25.19 12.28 8.14
N HIS A 411 -24.24 12.08 7.23
CA HIS A 411 -23.21 13.05 6.91
C HIS A 411 -23.48 13.71 5.55
N GLU A 412 -23.28 15.02 5.45
CA GLU A 412 -23.30 15.75 4.18
C GLU A 412 -21.97 15.65 3.44
N ALA A 413 -20.89 15.38 4.19
CA ALA A 413 -19.55 15.21 3.65
C ALA A 413 -18.83 14.04 4.28
N LEU A 414 -17.90 13.43 3.52
CA LEU A 414 -17.05 12.35 3.94
C LEU A 414 -15.59 12.65 3.55
N VAL A 415 -14.69 12.53 4.51
CA VAL A 415 -13.23 12.63 4.30
C VAL A 415 -12.61 11.28 4.53
N VAL A 416 -11.83 10.79 3.56
CA VAL A 416 -11.27 9.42 3.57
C VAL A 416 -9.77 9.46 3.31
N GLU A 417 -9.01 8.86 4.20
CA GLU A 417 -7.57 8.66 4.06
C GLU A 417 -7.27 7.22 3.65
N ASN A 418 -6.53 7.04 2.55
CA ASN A 418 -6.05 5.75 2.03
C ASN A 418 -7.14 4.65 2.07
N PRO A 419 -8.29 4.82 1.37
CA PRO A 419 -9.46 3.95 1.50
C PRO A 419 -9.19 2.47 1.22
N SER A 420 -8.30 2.16 0.29
CA SER A 420 -7.97 0.78 -0.09
C SER A 420 -6.78 0.18 0.64
N ARG A 421 -6.13 0.93 1.54
CA ARG A 421 -4.91 0.46 2.21
C ARG A 421 -5.12 -0.84 2.98
N GLY A 422 -4.36 -1.88 2.59
CA GLY A 422 -4.44 -3.20 3.21
C GLY A 422 -5.66 -4.03 2.80
N LEU A 423 -6.40 -3.59 1.77
CA LEU A 423 -7.49 -4.34 1.16
C LEU A 423 -6.97 -5.21 0.00
N ASP A 424 -7.68 -6.28 -0.30
CA ASP A 424 -7.53 -7.01 -1.54
C ASP A 424 -8.29 -6.32 -2.68
N PHE A 425 -8.10 -6.78 -3.91
CA PHE A 425 -8.72 -6.19 -5.10
C PHE A 425 -10.26 -6.16 -5.03
N VAL A 426 -10.88 -7.24 -4.54
CA VAL A 426 -12.35 -7.32 -4.42
C VAL A 426 -12.86 -6.30 -3.40
N ALA A 427 -12.20 -6.23 -2.24
CA ALA A 427 -12.55 -5.27 -1.20
C ALA A 427 -12.30 -3.82 -1.66
N THR A 428 -11.21 -3.56 -2.38
CA THR A 428 -10.92 -2.25 -2.98
C THR A 428 -12.01 -1.83 -3.96
N THR A 429 -12.41 -2.72 -4.87
CA THR A 429 -13.49 -2.45 -5.83
C THR A 429 -14.81 -2.15 -5.11
N ALA A 430 -15.13 -2.89 -4.04
CA ALA A 430 -16.33 -2.65 -3.24
C ALA A 430 -16.30 -1.29 -2.52
N VAL A 431 -15.13 -0.90 -1.97
CA VAL A 431 -14.92 0.41 -1.34
C VAL A 431 -15.07 1.53 -2.36
N HIS A 432 -14.45 1.41 -3.53
CA HIS A 432 -14.56 2.41 -4.61
C HIS A 432 -16.01 2.58 -5.09
N ARG A 433 -16.74 1.47 -5.20
CA ARG A 433 -18.17 1.51 -5.52
C ARG A 433 -18.95 2.25 -4.45
N ALA A 434 -18.74 1.93 -3.18
CA ALA A 434 -19.44 2.57 -2.08
C ALA A 434 -19.20 4.08 -2.01
N LEU A 435 -17.97 4.55 -2.30
CA LEU A 435 -17.64 5.97 -2.38
C LEU A 435 -18.33 6.67 -3.57
N ARG A 436 -18.40 6.01 -4.74
CA ARG A 436 -19.15 6.53 -5.89
C ARG A 436 -20.65 6.56 -5.63
N ASP A 437 -21.21 5.51 -5.03
CA ASP A 437 -22.64 5.47 -4.64
C ASP A 437 -22.98 6.60 -3.65
N ALA A 438 -22.09 6.92 -2.71
CA ALA A 438 -22.24 8.03 -1.77
C ALA A 438 -22.21 9.39 -2.50
N ARG A 439 -21.26 9.60 -3.42
CA ARG A 439 -21.23 10.78 -4.30
C ARG A 439 -22.53 10.91 -5.10
N ASP A 440 -22.96 9.83 -5.74
CA ASP A 440 -24.16 9.84 -6.60
C ASP A 440 -25.44 10.09 -5.79
N ALA A 441 -25.42 9.76 -4.48
CA ALA A 441 -26.46 10.11 -3.52
C ALA A 441 -26.38 11.58 -3.05
N GLY A 442 -25.41 12.37 -3.54
CA GLY A 442 -25.27 13.81 -3.25
C GLY A 442 -24.27 14.15 -2.15
N MET A 443 -23.55 13.18 -1.58
CA MET A 443 -22.52 13.43 -0.57
C MET A 443 -21.30 14.11 -1.18
N ALA A 444 -20.70 15.09 -0.48
CA ALA A 444 -19.41 15.68 -0.84
C ALA A 444 -18.30 14.76 -0.30
N VAL A 445 -17.40 14.28 -1.15
CA VAL A 445 -16.37 13.34 -0.74
C VAL A 445 -14.97 13.91 -1.00
N VAL A 446 -14.08 13.82 -0.01
CA VAL A 446 -12.65 14.11 -0.17
C VAL A 446 -11.88 12.83 0.06
N VAL A 447 -11.07 12.45 -0.91
CA VAL A 447 -10.23 11.25 -0.85
C VAL A 447 -8.77 11.64 -0.94
N TYR A 448 -7.98 11.23 0.03
CA TYR A 448 -6.53 11.18 -0.05
C TYR A 448 -6.08 9.73 -0.22
N SER A 449 -5.19 9.49 -1.14
CA SER A 449 -4.48 8.21 -1.23
C SER A 449 -3.02 8.43 -1.61
N SER A 450 -2.15 7.62 -1.02
CA SER A 450 -0.75 7.49 -1.44
C SER A 450 -0.64 6.80 -2.81
N ASP A 451 -1.67 6.09 -3.25
CA ASP A 451 -1.79 5.52 -4.59
C ASP A 451 -2.46 6.52 -5.54
N LEU A 452 -1.67 7.10 -6.45
CA LEU A 452 -2.18 8.07 -7.41
C LEU A 452 -3.20 7.48 -8.37
N ASP A 453 -3.08 6.20 -8.72
CA ASP A 453 -4.03 5.54 -9.62
C ASP A 453 -5.40 5.44 -8.92
N GLU A 454 -5.45 5.23 -7.59
CA GLU A 454 -6.69 5.28 -6.82
C GLU A 454 -7.31 6.69 -6.83
N VAL A 455 -6.50 7.72 -6.59
CA VAL A 455 -6.96 9.12 -6.63
C VAL A 455 -7.55 9.45 -8.00
N LEU A 456 -6.82 9.14 -9.07
CA LEU A 456 -7.23 9.43 -10.46
C LEU A 456 -8.48 8.65 -10.88
N GLN A 457 -8.64 7.42 -10.38
CA GLN A 457 -9.80 6.57 -10.68
C GLN A 457 -11.08 7.04 -9.99
N LEU A 458 -10.97 7.55 -8.77
CA LEU A 458 -12.13 7.93 -7.95
C LEU A 458 -12.57 9.38 -8.14
N ALA A 459 -11.62 10.30 -8.22
CA ALA A 459 -11.89 11.72 -8.11
C ALA A 459 -12.47 12.33 -9.39
N ASP A 460 -13.38 13.28 -9.24
CA ASP A 460 -13.88 14.14 -10.33
C ASP A 460 -12.88 15.30 -10.59
N ARG A 461 -12.30 15.87 -9.53
CA ARG A 461 -11.22 16.88 -9.56
C ARG A 461 -10.07 16.44 -8.65
N VAL A 462 -8.84 16.81 -9.03
CA VAL A 462 -7.64 16.45 -8.28
C VAL A 462 -6.82 17.66 -7.90
N PHE A 463 -6.18 17.56 -6.74
CA PHE A 463 -5.26 18.54 -6.18
C PHE A 463 -3.96 17.85 -5.78
N ALA A 464 -2.85 18.55 -5.92
CA ALA A 464 -1.56 18.14 -5.37
C ALA A 464 -1.27 18.93 -4.10
N MET A 465 -0.72 18.23 -3.10
CA MET A 465 -0.21 18.90 -1.90
C MET A 465 1.31 18.79 -1.87
N HIS A 466 1.98 19.94 -1.82
CA HIS A 466 3.42 20.08 -1.80
C HIS A 466 3.86 21.04 -0.70
N HIS A 467 4.68 20.57 0.24
CA HIS A 467 5.21 21.37 1.36
C HIS A 467 4.18 22.27 2.04
N GLY A 468 3.00 21.76 2.34
CA GLY A 468 1.93 22.47 3.03
C GLY A 468 1.06 23.35 2.13
N THR A 469 1.29 23.38 0.82
CA THR A 469 0.51 24.17 -0.14
C THR A 469 -0.34 23.25 -1.00
N LEU A 470 -1.64 23.53 -1.10
CA LEU A 470 -2.58 22.79 -1.94
C LEU A 470 -2.74 23.50 -3.28
N VAL A 471 -2.48 22.80 -4.38
CA VAL A 471 -2.60 23.33 -5.74
C VAL A 471 -3.51 22.45 -6.60
N PRO A 472 -4.37 23.01 -7.46
CA PRO A 472 -5.18 22.22 -8.40
C PRO A 472 -4.25 21.49 -9.40
N SER A 473 -4.68 20.31 -9.85
CA SER A 473 -3.96 19.52 -10.85
C SER A 473 -4.89 19.00 -11.93
N GLU A 474 -4.30 18.59 -13.03
CA GLU A 474 -4.99 17.81 -14.06
C GLU A 474 -5.10 16.35 -13.63
N LYS A 475 -6.10 15.63 -14.15
CA LYS A 475 -6.29 14.18 -13.93
C LYS A 475 -5.33 13.37 -14.79
N ASP A 476 -4.06 13.69 -14.68
CA ASP A 476 -2.96 13.00 -15.32
C ASP A 476 -1.93 12.61 -14.26
N ARG A 477 -1.42 11.37 -14.35
CA ARG A 477 -0.52 10.82 -13.33
C ARG A 477 0.83 11.54 -13.26
N ASP A 478 1.39 11.82 -14.43
CA ASP A 478 2.73 12.43 -14.51
C ASP A 478 2.67 13.90 -14.06
N ILE A 479 1.59 14.60 -14.44
CA ILE A 479 1.35 15.99 -14.01
C ILE A 479 1.08 16.03 -12.51
N LEU A 480 0.19 15.18 -11.99
CA LEU A 480 -0.12 15.14 -10.55
C LEU A 480 1.13 14.77 -9.75
N GLY A 481 1.87 13.74 -10.18
CA GLY A 481 3.12 13.30 -9.55
C GLY A 481 4.20 14.40 -9.56
N SER A 482 4.36 15.11 -10.68
CA SER A 482 5.28 16.25 -10.79
C SER A 482 4.91 17.38 -9.83
N ARG A 483 3.62 17.74 -9.74
CA ARG A 483 3.13 18.79 -8.83
C ARG A 483 3.29 18.43 -7.35
N MET A 484 3.19 17.17 -7.01
CA MET A 484 3.46 16.69 -5.64
C MET A 484 4.93 16.85 -5.24
N LEU A 485 5.85 16.78 -6.20
CA LEU A 485 7.29 16.87 -5.95
C LEU A 485 7.84 18.29 -6.04
N SER A 486 7.32 19.14 -6.93
CA SER A 486 7.89 20.44 -7.27
C SER A 486 6.95 21.64 -7.07
N GLY A 487 5.67 21.43 -6.74
CA GLY A 487 4.68 22.50 -6.68
C GLY A 487 4.22 22.99 -8.06
N ALA A 488 3.55 24.16 -8.11
CA ALA A 488 2.86 24.65 -9.30
C ALA A 488 3.74 25.10 -10.48
N ASP A 489 5.06 25.27 -10.26
CA ASP A 489 5.96 25.95 -11.21
C ASP A 489 6.90 25.00 -12.00
N ALA A 490 6.66 23.69 -12.02
CA ALA A 490 7.47 22.82 -12.87
C ALA A 490 7.01 22.95 -14.33
N PRO A 491 7.88 23.41 -15.27
CA PRO A 491 7.55 23.37 -16.69
C PRO A 491 7.34 21.92 -17.11
N VAL A 492 6.24 21.63 -17.78
CA VAL A 492 6.05 20.40 -18.53
C VAL A 492 7.24 20.29 -19.49
N SER A 493 8.16 19.36 -19.23
CA SER A 493 9.26 19.13 -20.16
C SER A 493 8.65 18.67 -21.49
N ASP A 494 8.79 19.52 -22.52
CA ASP A 494 8.50 19.18 -23.90
C ASP A 494 9.21 17.86 -24.27
N ARG A 495 8.46 16.77 -24.25
CA ARG A 495 8.83 15.55 -24.96
C ARG A 495 8.13 15.58 -26.31
N ALA A 496 8.65 16.44 -27.19
CA ALA A 496 8.47 16.35 -28.62
C ALA A 496 9.87 16.23 -29.24
N GLN A 497 10.30 15.08 -29.59
CA GLN A 497 10.90 14.64 -30.86
C GLN A 497 11.51 13.25 -30.72
#